data_a788f36393c4c5e7cf8057fec183521f
#
_entry.id   a788f36393c4c5e7cf8057fec183521f
#
_cell.length_a   1.000
_cell.length_b   1.000
_cell.length_c   1.000
_cell.angle_alpha   90.00
_cell.angle_beta   90.00
_cell.angle_gamma   90.00
#
_symmetry.space_group_name_H-M   'P 1'
#
loop_
_entity.id
_entity.type
_entity.pdbx_description
1 polymer ?
#
loop_
_entity_poly.entity_id
_entity_poly.type
_entity_poly.pdbx_seq_one_letter_code
_entity_poly.pdbx_strand_id
1 'polypeptide(L)'
;MSDKCIIVRGGGDLASGVIHRLHRCGYRVLILECEKPSAIRRKVAFCEAVYDGTAAVEGILCRRIDSLEECGQVWQAGEIPLMVDPAGNCIIELSAQGKVAALVDAILAKRNLGTSRNMAPLTIGLGPGFSAGEDVDYVVETMRGHDLARIITEGPAIPNTGVPGMVGGVSKERVIHSPGVGRIHNMAHIADIVEKGQILAYVGETSVEASITGVLRGIIKEGYNVPVGMKIADIDPRKEEKKNCFTISDKARCIAGSVVEILLSEGVLPNTL
;
A
#
# COMPACT_ATOMS: atom_id res chain seq x y z
N MET A 1 18.34 20.07 -11.96
CA MET A 1 17.32 19.08 -11.57
C MET A 1 17.57 18.69 -10.11
N SER A 2 16.54 18.56 -9.32
CA SER A 2 16.70 18.18 -7.90
C SER A 2 17.14 16.72 -7.80
N ASP A 3 18.16 16.43 -6.99
CA ASP A 3 18.57 15.04 -6.68
C ASP A 3 17.74 14.41 -5.55
N LYS A 4 16.69 15.12 -5.11
CA LYS A 4 15.82 14.69 -4.02
C LYS A 4 14.82 13.63 -4.48
N CYS A 5 14.44 12.76 -3.57
CA CYS A 5 13.39 11.74 -3.78
C CYS A 5 12.21 11.93 -2.82
N ILE A 6 11.10 11.32 -3.18
CA ILE A 6 9.96 11.10 -2.28
C ILE A 6 10.13 9.71 -1.65
N ILE A 7 10.16 9.66 -0.33
CA ILE A 7 10.15 8.38 0.39
C ILE A 7 8.70 7.99 0.67
N VAL A 8 8.33 6.74 0.35
CA VAL A 8 7.02 6.18 0.68
C VAL A 8 7.20 4.99 1.61
N ARG A 9 6.70 5.09 2.83
CA ARG A 9 6.64 3.98 3.79
C ARG A 9 5.44 3.10 3.48
N GLY A 10 5.69 1.83 3.16
CA GLY A 10 4.70 0.85 2.73
C GLY A 10 4.57 0.75 1.21
N GLY A 11 4.37 -0.48 0.72
CA GLY A 11 4.21 -0.83 -0.70
C GLY A 11 2.95 -1.65 -0.97
N GLY A 12 1.94 -1.63 -0.07
CA GLY A 12 0.65 -2.31 -0.24
C GLY A 12 -0.18 -1.70 -1.39
N ASP A 13 -1.38 -2.22 -1.62
CA ASP A 13 -2.20 -1.83 -2.79
C ASP A 13 -2.57 -0.34 -2.85
N LEU A 14 -2.89 0.30 -1.73
CA LEU A 14 -3.17 1.73 -1.69
C LEU A 14 -1.89 2.56 -1.87
N ALA A 15 -0.82 2.17 -1.19
CA ALA A 15 0.50 2.78 -1.35
C ALA A 15 0.98 2.69 -2.80
N SER A 16 0.77 1.54 -3.45
CA SER A 16 1.15 1.33 -4.86
C SER A 16 0.44 2.28 -5.81
N GLY A 17 -0.81 2.67 -5.51
CA GLY A 17 -1.50 3.71 -6.29
C GLY A 17 -0.82 5.07 -6.19
N VAL A 18 -0.36 5.45 -5.00
CA VAL A 18 0.40 6.68 -4.77
C VAL A 18 1.75 6.60 -5.47
N ILE A 19 2.51 5.54 -5.23
CA ILE A 19 3.85 5.30 -5.80
C ILE A 19 3.80 5.34 -7.33
N HIS A 20 2.85 4.61 -7.92
CA HIS A 20 2.63 4.58 -9.36
C HIS A 20 2.37 5.99 -9.92
N ARG A 21 1.48 6.76 -9.27
CA ARG A 21 1.15 8.12 -9.68
C ARG A 21 2.35 9.05 -9.58
N LEU A 22 3.09 9.01 -8.48
CA LEU A 22 4.30 9.82 -8.28
C LEU A 22 5.35 9.52 -9.36
N HIS A 23 5.63 8.25 -9.62
CA HIS A 23 6.55 7.84 -10.67
C HIS A 23 6.10 8.34 -12.04
N ARG A 24 4.81 8.19 -12.39
CA ARG A 24 4.24 8.70 -13.65
C ARG A 24 4.29 10.22 -13.79
N CYS A 25 4.29 10.93 -12.69
CA CYS A 25 4.46 12.38 -12.64
C CYS A 25 5.94 12.82 -12.66
N GLY A 26 6.90 11.89 -12.78
CA GLY A 26 8.32 12.21 -12.89
C GLY A 26 9.05 12.38 -11.56
N TYR A 27 8.47 11.98 -10.43
CA TYR A 27 9.17 11.97 -9.14
C TYR A 27 10.05 10.72 -9.02
N ARG A 28 11.25 10.88 -8.45
CA ARG A 28 12.04 9.76 -7.93
C ARG A 28 11.41 9.28 -6.64
N VAL A 29 11.04 8.01 -6.59
CA VAL A 29 10.40 7.40 -5.42
C VAL A 29 11.33 6.32 -4.86
N LEU A 30 11.46 6.27 -3.53
CA LEU A 30 12.07 5.17 -2.78
C LEU A 30 10.99 4.57 -1.87
N ILE A 31 10.77 3.25 -1.95
CA ILE A 31 9.82 2.55 -1.08
C ILE A 31 10.57 1.94 0.10
N LEU A 32 10.04 2.13 1.30
CA LEU A 32 10.51 1.43 2.50
C LEU A 32 9.42 0.47 2.97
N GLU A 33 9.80 -0.79 3.16
CA GLU A 33 8.84 -1.84 3.51
C GLU A 33 9.38 -2.72 4.65
N CYS A 34 8.50 -3.51 5.26
CA CYS A 34 8.89 -4.51 6.24
C CYS A 34 9.38 -5.81 5.58
N GLU A 35 10.04 -6.67 6.36
CA GLU A 35 10.56 -7.97 5.88
C GLU A 35 9.48 -8.94 5.40
N LYS A 36 8.27 -8.82 5.96
CA LYS A 36 7.14 -9.72 5.69
C LYS A 36 5.87 -8.94 5.45
N PRO A 37 5.74 -8.27 4.30
CA PRO A 37 4.52 -7.54 3.97
C PRO A 37 3.32 -8.48 3.82
N SER A 38 2.15 -8.01 4.30
CA SER A 38 0.92 -8.80 4.36
C SER A 38 -0.14 -8.34 3.37
N ALA A 39 0.26 -7.82 2.22
CA ALA A 39 -0.67 -7.41 1.19
C ALA A 39 -1.53 -8.58 0.71
N ILE A 40 -2.85 -8.33 0.60
CA ILE A 40 -3.80 -9.32 0.09
C ILE A 40 -3.97 -9.14 -1.42
N ARG A 41 -4.08 -7.90 -1.89
CA ARG A 41 -4.18 -7.58 -3.32
C ARG A 41 -2.80 -7.55 -3.98
N ARG A 42 -2.08 -8.67 -3.88
CA ARG A 42 -0.67 -8.81 -4.24
C ARG A 42 -0.34 -8.48 -5.71
N LYS A 43 -1.31 -8.67 -6.62
CA LYS A 43 -1.13 -8.36 -8.06
C LYS A 43 -1.10 -6.85 -8.37
N VAL A 44 -1.36 -6.01 -7.37
CA VAL A 44 -1.31 -4.54 -7.45
C VAL A 44 -0.55 -3.94 -6.26
N ALA A 45 0.45 -4.65 -5.75
CA ALA A 45 1.22 -4.25 -4.58
C ALA A 45 2.73 -4.37 -4.86
N PHE A 46 3.44 -3.26 -4.81
CA PHE A 46 4.89 -3.23 -5.00
C PHE A 46 5.66 -3.94 -3.88
N CYS A 47 5.06 -4.09 -2.69
CA CYS A 47 5.68 -4.81 -1.59
C CYS A 47 5.97 -6.29 -1.91
N GLU A 48 5.39 -6.89 -2.96
CA GLU A 48 5.75 -8.23 -3.41
C GLU A 48 7.22 -8.33 -3.84
N ALA A 49 7.85 -7.20 -4.22
CA ALA A 49 9.28 -7.17 -4.52
C ALA A 49 10.16 -7.58 -3.33
N VAL A 50 9.67 -7.43 -2.09
CA VAL A 50 10.39 -7.94 -0.89
C VAL A 50 10.63 -9.44 -0.99
N TYR A 51 9.67 -10.19 -1.52
CA TYR A 51 9.73 -11.65 -1.63
C TYR A 51 10.39 -12.13 -2.93
N ASP A 52 10.01 -11.47 -4.03
CA ASP A 52 10.27 -11.99 -5.38
C ASP A 52 11.43 -11.21 -6.08
N GLY A 53 12.06 -10.26 -5.37
CA GLY A 53 13.12 -9.37 -5.89
C GLY A 53 12.57 -8.24 -6.76
N THR A 54 11.46 -8.48 -7.47
CA THR A 54 10.79 -7.48 -8.32
C THR A 54 9.27 -7.63 -8.23
N ALA A 55 8.56 -6.52 -8.49
CA ALA A 55 7.10 -6.52 -8.64
C ALA A 55 6.69 -5.51 -9.71
N ALA A 56 5.67 -5.84 -10.50
CA ALA A 56 5.14 -4.94 -11.52
C ALA A 56 3.69 -4.57 -11.23
N VAL A 57 3.36 -3.28 -11.32
CA VAL A 57 1.99 -2.77 -11.18
C VAL A 57 1.68 -1.86 -12.36
N GLU A 58 0.68 -2.20 -13.14
CA GLU A 58 0.27 -1.46 -14.35
C GLU A 58 1.45 -1.02 -15.25
N GLY A 59 2.41 -1.95 -15.48
CA GLY A 59 3.55 -1.74 -16.38
C GLY A 59 4.75 -1.04 -15.75
N ILE A 60 4.67 -0.57 -14.51
CA ILE A 60 5.81 -0.02 -13.78
C ILE A 60 6.47 -1.11 -12.95
N LEU A 61 7.79 -1.23 -13.06
CA LEU A 61 8.59 -2.21 -12.32
C LEU A 61 9.15 -1.60 -11.03
N CYS A 62 9.03 -2.34 -9.95
CA CYS A 62 9.71 -2.09 -8.68
C CYS A 62 10.78 -3.16 -8.48
N ARG A 63 11.94 -2.75 -8.00
CA ARG A 63 13.08 -3.62 -7.72
C ARG A 63 13.51 -3.49 -6.27
N ARG A 64 13.66 -4.63 -5.59
CA ARG A 64 14.29 -4.67 -4.28
C ARG A 64 15.77 -4.33 -4.41
N ILE A 65 16.23 -3.49 -3.51
CA ILE A 65 17.63 -3.11 -3.33
C ILE A 65 18.06 -3.46 -1.90
N ASP A 66 19.34 -3.70 -1.73
CA ASP A 66 19.94 -3.98 -0.43
C ASP A 66 20.75 -2.78 0.10
N SER A 67 21.05 -1.81 -0.76
CA SER A 67 21.75 -0.57 -0.37
C SER A 67 21.24 0.67 -1.10
N LEU A 68 21.45 1.86 -0.50
CA LEU A 68 21.00 3.14 -1.08
C LEU A 68 21.80 3.53 -2.35
N GLU A 69 23.00 3.03 -2.51
CA GLU A 69 23.84 3.27 -3.69
C GLU A 69 23.19 2.75 -4.97
N GLU A 70 22.39 1.70 -4.87
CA GLU A 70 21.68 1.11 -6.00
C GLU A 70 20.51 1.97 -6.51
N CYS A 71 19.99 2.90 -5.70
CA CYS A 71 18.86 3.75 -6.08
C CYS A 71 19.09 4.49 -7.41
N GLY A 72 20.29 5.03 -7.60
CA GLY A 72 20.61 5.79 -8.82
C GLY A 72 20.47 4.97 -10.08
N GLN A 73 20.99 3.74 -10.08
CA GLN A 73 20.88 2.82 -11.21
C GLN A 73 19.45 2.39 -11.49
N VAL A 74 18.69 2.10 -10.43
CA VAL A 74 17.28 1.68 -10.55
C VAL A 74 16.42 2.81 -11.13
N TRP A 75 16.58 4.06 -10.66
CA TRP A 75 15.89 5.21 -11.24
C TRP A 75 16.28 5.49 -12.70
N GLN A 76 17.56 5.32 -13.07
CA GLN A 76 18.01 5.47 -14.45
C GLN A 76 17.40 4.43 -15.38
N ALA A 77 17.12 3.23 -14.88
CA ALA A 77 16.40 2.18 -15.62
C ALA A 77 14.89 2.46 -15.74
N GLY A 78 14.37 3.55 -15.14
CA GLY A 78 12.93 3.84 -15.11
C GLY A 78 12.15 2.95 -14.15
N GLU A 79 12.83 2.30 -13.21
CA GLU A 79 12.26 1.42 -12.18
C GLU A 79 12.18 2.15 -10.83
N ILE A 80 11.44 1.55 -9.87
CA ILE A 80 11.27 2.09 -8.53
C ILE A 80 12.06 1.23 -7.53
N PRO A 81 13.04 1.78 -6.80
CA PRO A 81 13.72 1.03 -5.75
C PRO A 81 12.83 0.80 -4.53
N LEU A 82 12.93 -0.39 -3.96
CA LEU A 82 12.31 -0.79 -2.69
C LEU A 82 13.39 -1.35 -1.76
N MET A 83 13.49 -0.82 -0.56
CA MET A 83 14.39 -1.30 0.48
C MET A 83 13.61 -1.81 1.69
N VAL A 84 14.11 -2.88 2.31
CA VAL A 84 13.57 -3.39 3.59
C VAL A 84 14.17 -2.55 4.73
N ASP A 85 13.39 -1.58 5.18
CA ASP A 85 13.72 -0.71 6.30
C ASP A 85 12.43 -0.27 7.03
N PRO A 86 11.82 -1.14 7.84
CA PRO A 86 10.56 -0.85 8.53
C PRO A 86 10.65 0.31 9.52
N ALA A 87 11.84 0.55 10.08
CA ALA A 87 12.09 1.65 11.02
C ALA A 87 12.28 3.00 10.31
N GLY A 88 12.65 2.98 9.01
CA GLY A 88 12.97 4.18 8.26
C GLY A 88 14.33 4.80 8.62
N ASN A 89 15.29 3.95 8.99
CA ASN A 89 16.64 4.42 9.38
C ASN A 89 17.33 5.20 8.25
N CYS A 90 17.14 4.79 7.01
CA CYS A 90 17.72 5.47 5.85
C CYS A 90 17.16 6.89 5.63
N ILE A 91 15.99 7.21 6.19
CA ILE A 91 15.42 8.56 6.10
C ILE A 91 16.35 9.56 6.78
N ILE A 92 16.90 9.20 7.94
CA ILE A 92 17.82 10.06 8.71
C ILE A 92 19.07 10.37 7.86
N GLU A 93 19.65 9.33 7.26
CA GLU A 93 20.84 9.47 6.41
C GLU A 93 20.56 10.35 5.19
N LEU A 94 19.48 10.06 4.44
CA LEU A 94 19.11 10.80 3.24
C LEU A 94 18.71 12.24 3.56
N SER A 95 18.05 12.49 4.70
CA SER A 95 17.66 13.83 5.15
C SER A 95 18.89 14.65 5.51
N ALA A 96 19.87 14.07 6.20
CA ALA A 96 21.13 14.74 6.51
C ALA A 96 21.92 15.13 5.25
N GLN A 97 21.77 14.35 4.16
CA GLN A 97 22.36 14.65 2.85
C GLN A 97 21.51 15.65 2.00
N GLY A 98 20.35 16.09 2.51
CA GLY A 98 19.43 16.96 1.77
C GLY A 98 18.76 16.27 0.58
N LYS A 99 18.70 14.94 0.54
CA LYS A 99 18.19 14.14 -0.56
C LYS A 99 16.70 13.75 -0.44
N VAL A 100 16.05 14.10 0.66
CA VAL A 100 14.59 13.88 0.84
C VAL A 100 13.82 15.15 0.50
N ALA A 101 12.83 15.05 -0.36
CA ALA A 101 11.90 16.14 -0.65
C ALA A 101 10.64 16.03 0.21
N ALA A 102 10.10 14.82 0.35
CA ALA A 102 8.93 14.54 1.19
C ALA A 102 8.92 13.08 1.64
N LEU A 103 8.19 12.83 2.72
CA LEU A 103 7.88 11.52 3.27
C LEU A 103 6.37 11.28 3.23
N VAL A 104 5.93 10.16 2.63
CA VAL A 104 4.53 9.73 2.64
C VAL A 104 4.44 8.44 3.44
N ASP A 105 3.73 8.46 4.57
CA ASP A 105 3.41 7.22 5.29
C ASP A 105 2.13 6.61 4.72
N ALA A 106 2.30 5.52 4.01
CA ALA A 106 1.27 4.73 3.35
C ALA A 106 1.17 3.28 3.88
N ILE A 107 1.68 3.03 5.11
CA ILE A 107 1.62 1.71 5.76
C ILE A 107 0.18 1.30 6.03
N LEU A 108 -0.70 2.28 6.35
CA LEU A 108 -2.12 2.05 6.65
C LEU A 108 -2.37 1.14 7.85
N ALA A 109 -1.49 1.19 8.84
CA ALA A 109 -1.59 0.42 10.08
C ALA A 109 -2.73 0.86 11.01
N LYS A 110 -3.46 1.94 10.66
CA LYS A 110 -4.53 2.56 11.45
C LYS A 110 -4.06 3.14 12.79
N ARG A 111 -2.77 3.25 12.93
CA ARG A 111 -2.03 3.91 14.02
C ARG A 111 -0.69 4.36 13.47
N ASN A 112 -0.14 5.42 14.01
CA ASN A 112 1.21 5.86 13.67
C ASN A 112 2.25 4.83 14.17
N LEU A 113 3.15 4.42 13.28
CA LEU A 113 4.26 3.51 13.57
C LEU A 113 5.61 4.25 13.63
N GLY A 114 5.60 5.48 14.13
CA GLY A 114 6.80 6.27 14.36
C GLY A 114 7.15 7.29 13.28
N THR A 115 6.21 7.62 12.38
CA THR A 115 6.38 8.75 11.46
C THR A 115 6.15 10.07 12.22
N SER A 116 7.04 11.03 12.03
CA SER A 116 6.94 12.36 12.64
C SER A 116 7.35 13.45 11.65
N ARG A 117 6.87 14.68 11.91
CA ARG A 117 7.08 15.86 11.05
C ARG A 117 8.55 16.21 10.78
N ASN A 118 9.45 15.87 11.69
CA ASN A 118 10.88 16.18 11.57
C ASN A 118 11.66 15.15 10.74
N MET A 119 11.03 14.11 10.24
CA MET A 119 11.72 13.10 9.42
C MET A 119 12.00 13.58 7.99
N ALA A 120 11.23 14.56 7.50
CA ALA A 120 11.41 15.12 6.15
C ALA A 120 10.95 16.59 6.10
N PRO A 121 11.35 17.36 5.06
CA PRO A 121 10.87 18.74 4.88
C PRO A 121 9.35 18.85 4.71
N LEU A 122 8.69 17.81 4.23
CA LEU A 122 7.25 17.68 4.09
C LEU A 122 6.84 16.26 4.43
N THR A 123 5.82 16.09 5.28
CA THR A 123 5.33 14.79 5.73
C THR A 123 3.83 14.65 5.49
N ILE A 124 3.42 13.51 4.93
CA ILE A 124 2.03 13.20 4.57
C ILE A 124 1.66 11.84 5.16
N GLY A 125 0.62 11.78 5.98
CA GLY A 125 0.06 10.54 6.51
C GLY A 125 -1.20 10.11 5.75
N LEU A 126 -1.35 8.83 5.43
CA LEU A 126 -2.55 8.31 4.77
C LEU A 126 -3.50 7.65 5.77
N GLY A 127 -4.65 8.26 5.98
CA GLY A 127 -5.77 7.72 6.76
C GLY A 127 -5.61 7.83 8.27
N PRO A 128 -6.38 7.00 9.02
CA PRO A 128 -6.41 7.08 10.46
C PRO A 128 -5.10 6.65 11.11
N GLY A 129 -4.77 7.29 12.23
CA GLY A 129 -3.55 7.08 12.99
C GLY A 129 -2.61 8.27 12.97
N PHE A 130 -2.91 9.27 12.14
CA PHE A 130 -2.18 10.53 12.06
C PHE A 130 -3.07 11.72 12.40
N SER A 131 -2.45 12.78 12.96
CA SER A 131 -3.02 14.09 13.18
C SER A 131 -2.18 15.12 12.41
N ALA A 132 -2.81 15.84 11.47
CA ALA A 132 -2.16 16.91 10.73
C ALA A 132 -1.82 18.07 11.67
N GLY A 133 -0.61 18.63 11.54
CA GLY A 133 -0.08 19.65 12.42
C GLY A 133 0.63 19.11 13.66
N GLU A 134 0.38 17.86 14.05
CA GLU A 134 1.03 17.17 15.19
C GLU A 134 2.03 16.12 14.72
N ASP A 135 1.53 15.01 14.15
CA ASP A 135 2.36 13.88 13.68
C ASP A 135 3.02 14.14 12.34
N VAL A 136 2.24 14.71 11.41
CA VAL A 136 2.60 15.00 10.02
C VAL A 136 2.08 16.36 9.61
N ASP A 137 2.58 16.91 8.48
CA ASP A 137 2.10 18.21 7.99
C ASP A 137 0.70 18.09 7.39
N TYR A 138 0.43 17.02 6.65
CA TYR A 138 -0.85 16.74 6.02
C TYR A 138 -1.33 15.33 6.27
N VAL A 139 -2.65 15.15 6.37
CA VAL A 139 -3.29 13.85 6.36
C VAL A 139 -4.21 13.76 5.15
N VAL A 140 -4.20 12.63 4.45
CA VAL A 140 -5.14 12.34 3.36
C VAL A 140 -6.17 11.32 3.85
N GLU A 141 -7.47 11.70 3.81
CA GLU A 141 -8.56 10.84 4.23
C GLU A 141 -8.67 9.58 3.37
N THR A 142 -8.81 8.43 4.02
CA THR A 142 -8.92 7.14 3.33
C THR A 142 -10.27 6.45 3.52
N MET A 143 -11.20 7.00 4.28
CA MET A 143 -12.55 6.49 4.42
C MET A 143 -13.30 6.65 3.09
N ARG A 144 -13.97 5.57 2.61
CA ARG A 144 -14.86 5.67 1.46
C ARG A 144 -16.06 6.54 1.79
N GLY A 145 -16.46 7.39 0.85
CA GLY A 145 -17.58 8.31 0.97
C GLY A 145 -17.24 9.67 0.39
N HIS A 146 -18.00 10.67 0.80
CA HIS A 146 -17.87 12.06 0.29
C HIS A 146 -16.47 12.64 0.53
N ASP A 147 -15.85 12.30 1.65
CA ASP A 147 -14.57 12.86 2.07
C ASP A 147 -13.35 12.03 1.64
N LEU A 148 -13.55 10.97 0.84
CA LEU A 148 -12.43 10.17 0.33
C LEU A 148 -11.41 11.07 -0.37
N ALA A 149 -10.15 10.93 0.03
CA ALA A 149 -9.00 11.69 -0.46
C ALA A 149 -9.01 13.19 -0.09
N ARG A 150 -9.87 13.64 0.82
CA ARG A 150 -9.81 15.00 1.36
C ARG A 150 -8.46 15.24 2.01
N ILE A 151 -7.85 16.37 1.70
CA ILE A 151 -6.63 16.86 2.34
C ILE A 151 -7.03 17.52 3.66
N ILE A 152 -6.40 17.08 4.75
CA ILE A 152 -6.60 17.55 6.11
C ILE A 152 -5.33 18.28 6.53
N THR A 153 -5.46 19.54 6.89
CA THR A 153 -4.36 20.43 7.30
C THR A 153 -4.26 20.62 8.82
N GLU A 154 -5.30 20.19 9.54
CA GLU A 154 -5.38 20.27 11.00
C GLU A 154 -6.21 19.12 11.55
N GLY A 155 -5.68 18.39 12.54
CA GLY A 155 -6.36 17.29 13.22
C GLY A 155 -6.32 15.95 12.47
N PRO A 156 -7.05 14.93 12.98
CA PRO A 156 -6.97 13.56 12.50
C PRO A 156 -7.93 13.28 11.34
N ALA A 157 -7.63 12.20 10.58
CA ALA A 157 -8.59 11.54 9.69
C ALA A 157 -9.73 10.87 10.49
N ILE A 158 -10.81 10.54 9.80
CA ILE A 158 -11.94 9.79 10.37
C ILE A 158 -11.44 8.47 10.99
N PRO A 159 -11.79 8.17 12.26
CA PRO A 159 -11.37 6.94 12.92
C PRO A 159 -11.78 5.68 12.15
N ASN A 160 -10.92 4.66 12.19
CA ASN A 160 -11.24 3.37 11.55
C ASN A 160 -12.47 2.73 12.20
N THR A 161 -13.52 2.48 11.41
CA THR A 161 -14.76 1.86 11.86
C THR A 161 -14.68 0.33 11.97
N GLY A 162 -13.62 -0.30 11.43
CA GLY A 162 -13.53 -1.75 11.30
C GLY A 162 -14.49 -2.34 10.25
N VAL A 163 -15.33 -1.52 9.62
CA VAL A 163 -16.30 -1.96 8.61
C VAL A 163 -15.68 -1.80 7.21
N PRO A 164 -15.52 -2.88 6.44
CA PRO A 164 -15.03 -2.80 5.08
C PRO A 164 -15.97 -1.98 4.19
N GLY A 165 -15.40 -1.23 3.25
CA GLY A 165 -16.19 -0.50 2.26
C GLY A 165 -17.07 -1.45 1.42
N MET A 166 -18.25 -0.98 1.05
CA MET A 166 -19.21 -1.71 0.22
C MET A 166 -18.68 -1.88 -1.22
N VAL A 167 -18.80 -3.08 -1.76
CA VAL A 167 -18.49 -3.42 -3.15
C VAL A 167 -19.60 -4.32 -3.68
N GLY A 168 -20.27 -3.93 -4.75
CA GLY A 168 -21.37 -4.72 -5.32
C GLY A 168 -22.49 -5.04 -4.34
N GLY A 169 -22.79 -4.13 -3.40
CA GLY A 169 -23.82 -4.34 -2.37
C GLY A 169 -23.38 -5.18 -1.17
N VAL A 170 -22.13 -5.68 -1.13
CA VAL A 170 -21.60 -6.54 -0.07
C VAL A 170 -20.45 -5.83 0.66
N SER A 171 -20.38 -5.97 1.99
CA SER A 171 -19.39 -5.31 2.83
C SER A 171 -18.56 -6.31 3.65
N LYS A 172 -19.02 -6.72 4.82
CA LYS A 172 -18.27 -7.59 5.74
C LYS A 172 -18.05 -8.98 5.17
N GLU A 173 -19.07 -9.51 4.51
CA GLU A 173 -19.09 -10.87 3.99
C GLU A 173 -18.04 -11.13 2.92
N ARG A 174 -17.58 -10.09 2.20
CA ARG A 174 -16.53 -10.23 1.18
C ARG A 174 -15.12 -10.34 1.73
N VAL A 175 -14.93 -10.04 3.01
CA VAL A 175 -13.62 -10.04 3.67
C VAL A 175 -13.46 -11.30 4.51
N ILE A 176 -12.44 -12.07 4.22
CA ILE A 176 -12.14 -13.31 4.91
C ILE A 176 -11.02 -13.09 5.92
N HIS A 177 -11.30 -13.46 7.15
CA HIS A 177 -10.34 -13.45 8.25
C HIS A 177 -9.93 -14.88 8.59
N SER A 178 -8.70 -15.05 9.04
CA SER A 178 -8.20 -16.36 9.43
C SER A 178 -8.98 -16.94 10.59
N PRO A 179 -9.53 -18.16 10.46
CA PRO A 179 -10.18 -18.85 11.57
C PRO A 179 -9.18 -19.52 12.51
N GLY A 180 -7.93 -19.67 12.10
CA GLY A 180 -6.89 -20.38 12.82
C GLY A 180 -5.56 -19.62 12.89
N VAL A 181 -4.57 -20.21 13.55
CA VAL A 181 -3.18 -19.76 13.58
C VAL A 181 -2.31 -20.78 12.86
N GLY A 182 -1.33 -20.30 12.10
CA GLY A 182 -0.38 -21.18 11.42
C GLY A 182 0.06 -20.67 10.07
N ARG A 183 0.76 -21.52 9.35
CA ARG A 183 1.23 -21.21 8.00
C ARG A 183 0.09 -21.46 7.02
N ILE A 184 -0.18 -20.47 6.17
CA ILE A 184 -1.23 -20.60 5.14
C ILE A 184 -0.74 -21.43 3.95
N HIS A 185 -1.64 -22.28 3.44
CA HIS A 185 -1.49 -23.02 2.19
C HIS A 185 -2.66 -22.72 1.27
N ASN A 186 -2.40 -22.01 0.17
CA ASN A 186 -3.43 -21.52 -0.75
C ASN A 186 -3.87 -22.60 -1.73
N MET A 187 -5.17 -22.86 -1.82
CA MET A 187 -5.81 -23.77 -2.78
C MET A 187 -6.40 -23.03 -3.98
N ALA A 188 -6.65 -21.73 -3.84
CA ALA A 188 -7.19 -20.87 -4.88
C ALA A 188 -6.22 -19.70 -5.17
N HIS A 189 -6.34 -19.12 -6.37
CA HIS A 189 -5.46 -18.06 -6.85
C HIS A 189 -6.23 -16.75 -7.07
N ILE A 190 -5.51 -15.63 -7.02
CA ILE A 190 -6.10 -14.33 -7.35
C ILE A 190 -6.65 -14.37 -8.77
N ALA A 191 -7.87 -13.87 -8.93
CA ALA A 191 -8.71 -13.87 -10.14
C ALA A 191 -9.45 -15.19 -10.43
N ASP A 192 -9.37 -16.21 -9.57
CA ASP A 192 -10.29 -17.35 -9.68
C ASP A 192 -11.72 -16.93 -9.38
N ILE A 193 -12.66 -17.53 -10.09
CA ILE A 193 -14.08 -17.49 -9.73
C ILE A 193 -14.29 -18.58 -8.69
N VAL A 194 -14.76 -18.19 -7.52
CA VAL A 194 -14.99 -19.10 -6.39
C VAL A 194 -16.47 -19.12 -6.01
N GLU A 195 -16.92 -20.26 -5.50
CA GLU A 195 -18.29 -20.42 -5.00
C GLU A 195 -18.31 -20.37 -3.47
N LYS A 196 -19.40 -19.87 -2.91
CA LYS A 196 -19.61 -19.88 -1.45
C LYS A 196 -19.41 -21.29 -0.90
N GLY A 197 -18.59 -21.43 0.15
CA GLY A 197 -18.21 -22.69 0.77
C GLY A 197 -17.03 -23.41 0.10
N GLN A 198 -16.54 -22.93 -1.04
CA GLN A 198 -15.32 -23.48 -1.67
C GLN A 198 -14.11 -23.21 -0.78
N ILE A 199 -13.24 -24.22 -0.60
CA ILE A 199 -11.98 -24.08 0.13
C ILE A 199 -11.01 -23.20 -0.66
N LEU A 200 -10.57 -22.10 -0.05
CA LEU A 200 -9.60 -21.16 -0.63
C LEU A 200 -8.18 -21.42 -0.15
N ALA A 201 -8.04 -21.90 1.07
CA ALA A 201 -6.75 -22.14 1.72
C ALA A 201 -6.92 -23.03 2.95
N TYR A 202 -5.80 -23.45 3.51
CA TYR A 202 -5.70 -23.99 4.87
C TYR A 202 -4.76 -23.10 5.69
N VAL A 203 -5.08 -22.87 6.97
CA VAL A 203 -4.19 -22.24 7.96
C VAL A 203 -3.90 -23.29 9.02
N GLY A 204 -2.68 -23.85 8.97
CA GLY A 204 -2.42 -25.10 9.68
C GLY A 204 -3.37 -26.19 9.16
N GLU A 205 -4.16 -26.78 10.05
CA GLU A 205 -5.17 -27.80 9.72
C GLU A 205 -6.58 -27.23 9.47
N THR A 206 -6.77 -25.91 9.66
CA THR A 206 -8.10 -25.27 9.58
C THR A 206 -8.38 -24.82 8.16
N SER A 207 -9.50 -25.27 7.57
CA SER A 207 -9.96 -24.82 6.26
C SER A 207 -10.43 -23.37 6.31
N VAL A 208 -10.14 -22.65 5.22
CA VAL A 208 -10.61 -21.29 4.96
C VAL A 208 -11.52 -21.35 3.74
N GLU A 209 -12.79 -21.04 3.94
CA GLU A 209 -13.80 -21.14 2.90
C GLU A 209 -14.19 -19.77 2.35
N ALA A 210 -14.64 -19.75 1.09
CA ALA A 210 -15.26 -18.58 0.47
C ALA A 210 -16.58 -18.24 1.16
N SER A 211 -16.68 -17.06 1.71
CA SER A 211 -17.88 -16.55 2.39
C SER A 211 -19.02 -16.21 1.44
N ILE A 212 -18.66 -15.85 0.21
CA ILE A 212 -19.59 -15.51 -0.89
C ILE A 212 -19.08 -16.08 -2.21
N THR A 213 -19.98 -16.20 -3.19
CA THR A 213 -19.60 -16.47 -4.59
C THR A 213 -19.10 -15.17 -5.25
N GLY A 214 -17.99 -15.25 -6.01
CA GLY A 214 -17.41 -14.10 -6.70
C GLY A 214 -16.01 -14.33 -7.23
N VAL A 215 -15.28 -13.25 -7.50
CA VAL A 215 -13.88 -13.28 -7.90
C VAL A 215 -12.99 -13.19 -6.65
N LEU A 216 -12.06 -14.10 -6.46
CA LEU A 216 -11.02 -13.99 -5.43
C LEU A 216 -10.09 -12.83 -5.81
N ARG A 217 -10.40 -11.65 -5.29
CA ARG A 217 -9.71 -10.40 -5.62
C ARG A 217 -8.34 -10.30 -5.00
N GLY A 218 -8.15 -10.96 -3.89
CA GLY A 218 -6.88 -11.00 -3.18
C GLY A 218 -6.84 -12.11 -2.16
N ILE A 219 -5.64 -12.66 -1.97
CA ILE A 219 -5.31 -13.63 -0.92
C ILE A 219 -3.86 -13.40 -0.51
N ILE A 220 -3.58 -13.53 0.79
CA ILE A 220 -2.25 -13.36 1.36
C ILE A 220 -1.25 -14.36 0.75
N LYS A 221 0.03 -14.03 0.79
CA LYS A 221 1.09 -14.86 0.16
C LYS A 221 1.12 -16.25 0.77
N GLU A 222 1.32 -17.24 -0.13
CA GLU A 222 1.58 -18.63 0.23
C GLU A 222 2.68 -18.74 1.28
N GLY A 223 2.45 -19.56 2.30
CA GLY A 223 3.40 -19.80 3.36
C GLY A 223 3.54 -18.69 4.40
N TYR A 224 2.71 -17.63 4.37
CA TYR A 224 2.70 -16.60 5.39
C TYR A 224 2.24 -17.15 6.76
N ASN A 225 2.86 -16.71 7.85
CA ASN A 225 2.42 -17.08 9.19
C ASN A 225 1.26 -16.19 9.62
N VAL A 226 0.08 -16.76 9.70
CA VAL A 226 -1.18 -16.04 9.91
C VAL A 226 -1.65 -16.21 11.36
N PRO A 227 -1.89 -15.14 12.11
CA PRO A 227 -2.60 -15.19 13.39
C PRO A 227 -4.11 -15.30 13.18
N VAL A 228 -4.83 -15.77 14.19
CA VAL A 228 -6.31 -15.74 14.22
C VAL A 228 -6.82 -14.33 14.01
N GLY A 229 -7.89 -14.19 13.23
CA GLY A 229 -8.56 -12.92 12.99
C GLY A 229 -7.84 -11.98 12.01
N MET A 230 -6.67 -12.34 11.51
CA MET A 230 -6.01 -11.57 10.47
C MET A 230 -6.82 -11.63 9.17
N LYS A 231 -7.01 -10.48 8.52
CA LYS A 231 -7.59 -10.45 7.17
C LYS A 231 -6.64 -11.13 6.19
N ILE A 232 -7.11 -12.18 5.51
CA ILE A 232 -6.29 -13.01 4.62
C ILE A 232 -6.77 -13.05 3.18
N ALA A 233 -8.06 -12.75 2.92
CA ALA A 233 -8.57 -12.72 1.56
C ALA A 233 -9.70 -11.69 1.38
N ASP A 234 -10.02 -11.41 0.12
CA ASP A 234 -11.05 -10.48 -0.31
C ASP A 234 -11.72 -11.00 -1.58
N ILE A 235 -13.06 -11.13 -1.58
CA ILE A 235 -13.85 -11.59 -2.73
C ILE A 235 -14.68 -10.43 -3.27
N ASP A 236 -14.65 -10.21 -4.57
CA ASP A 236 -15.54 -9.28 -5.27
C ASP A 236 -16.75 -10.06 -5.79
N PRO A 237 -18.00 -9.73 -5.38
CA PRO A 237 -19.19 -10.45 -5.83
C PRO A 237 -19.46 -10.32 -7.34
N ARG A 238 -18.83 -9.34 -8.00
CA ARG A 238 -19.00 -9.06 -9.44
C ARG A 238 -18.03 -9.91 -10.25
N LYS A 239 -18.52 -11.04 -10.78
CA LYS A 239 -17.68 -12.02 -11.53
C LYS A 239 -17.07 -11.42 -12.81
N GLU A 240 -17.75 -10.48 -13.43
CA GLU A 240 -17.33 -9.75 -14.63
C GLU A 240 -16.13 -8.81 -14.38
N GLU A 241 -15.88 -8.44 -13.13
CA GLU A 241 -14.82 -7.49 -12.73
C GLU A 241 -13.47 -8.15 -12.44
N LYS A 242 -13.24 -9.35 -12.98
CA LYS A 242 -11.98 -10.11 -12.84
C LYS A 242 -10.73 -9.28 -13.17
N LYS A 243 -10.80 -8.42 -14.19
CA LYS A 243 -9.69 -7.51 -14.58
C LYS A 243 -9.24 -6.58 -13.44
N ASN A 244 -10.14 -6.25 -12.51
CA ASN A 244 -9.85 -5.36 -11.39
C ASN A 244 -8.88 -5.98 -10.36
N CYS A 245 -8.62 -7.28 -10.45
CA CYS A 245 -7.59 -7.92 -9.63
C CYS A 245 -6.18 -7.43 -9.97
N PHE A 246 -5.97 -6.93 -11.19
CA PHE A 246 -4.67 -6.56 -11.75
C PHE A 246 -4.49 -5.04 -11.93
N THR A 247 -5.47 -4.24 -11.51
CA THR A 247 -5.45 -2.79 -11.68
C THR A 247 -5.60 -2.04 -10.36
N ILE A 248 -4.98 -0.85 -10.31
CA ILE A 248 -5.06 0.08 -9.18
C ILE A 248 -6.51 0.53 -9.02
N SER A 249 -7.01 0.46 -7.78
CA SER A 249 -8.40 0.80 -7.47
C SER A 249 -8.69 2.30 -7.63
N ASP A 250 -9.98 2.61 -7.81
CA ASP A 250 -10.54 3.96 -7.74
C ASP A 250 -10.08 4.71 -6.49
N LYS A 251 -10.18 4.07 -5.34
CA LYS A 251 -9.76 4.62 -4.05
C LYS A 251 -8.27 4.98 -4.04
N ALA A 252 -7.41 4.07 -4.50
CA ALA A 252 -5.97 4.31 -4.53
C ALA A 252 -5.60 5.44 -5.50
N ARG A 253 -6.28 5.51 -6.67
CA ARG A 253 -6.08 6.61 -7.63
C ARG A 253 -6.54 7.96 -7.07
N CYS A 254 -7.66 8.00 -6.33
CA CYS A 254 -8.17 9.21 -5.71
C CYS A 254 -7.18 9.74 -4.66
N ILE A 255 -6.75 8.90 -3.73
CA ILE A 255 -5.75 9.24 -2.70
C ILE A 255 -4.44 9.74 -3.33
N ALA A 256 -3.98 9.08 -4.38
CA ALA A 256 -2.76 9.46 -5.09
C ALA A 256 -2.86 10.87 -5.72
N GLY A 257 -4.06 11.28 -6.12
CA GLY A 257 -4.32 12.65 -6.61
C GLY A 257 -4.01 13.70 -5.55
N SER A 258 -4.52 13.51 -4.33
CA SER A 258 -4.31 14.43 -3.21
C SER A 258 -2.85 14.49 -2.76
N VAL A 259 -2.13 13.36 -2.79
CA VAL A 259 -0.69 13.37 -2.50
C VAL A 259 0.07 14.24 -3.51
N VAL A 260 -0.23 14.11 -4.81
CA VAL A 260 0.40 14.95 -5.85
C VAL A 260 0.01 16.42 -5.67
N GLU A 261 -1.25 16.72 -5.33
CA GLU A 261 -1.73 18.07 -5.05
C GLU A 261 -0.93 18.70 -3.92
N ILE A 262 -0.76 18.02 -2.79
CA ILE A 262 0.03 18.50 -1.65
C ILE A 262 1.47 18.77 -2.09
N LEU A 263 2.13 17.84 -2.78
CA LEU A 263 3.51 18.04 -3.22
C LEU A 263 3.67 19.28 -4.08
N LEU A 264 2.77 19.50 -5.03
CA LEU A 264 2.82 20.65 -5.93
C LEU A 264 2.50 21.96 -5.20
N SER A 265 1.53 21.98 -4.30
CA SER A 265 1.18 23.18 -3.51
C SER A 265 2.31 23.60 -2.57
N GLU A 266 3.11 22.64 -2.08
CA GLU A 266 4.28 22.88 -1.24
C GLU A 266 5.58 23.09 -2.07
N GLY A 267 5.46 23.25 -3.38
CA GLY A 267 6.58 23.54 -4.26
C GLY A 267 7.55 22.36 -4.48
N VAL A 268 7.13 21.15 -4.14
CA VAL A 268 7.91 19.92 -4.42
C VAL A 268 7.65 19.51 -5.86
N LEU A 269 8.54 19.92 -6.76
CA LEU A 269 8.42 19.66 -8.19
C LEU A 269 9.01 18.30 -8.59
N PRO A 270 8.50 17.67 -9.67
CA PRO A 270 9.07 16.46 -10.25
C PRO A 270 10.54 16.61 -10.65
N ASN A 271 11.26 15.49 -10.66
CA ASN A 271 12.68 15.45 -11.04
C ASN A 271 12.87 15.52 -12.56
N THR A 272 11.87 15.05 -13.32
CA THR A 272 11.85 15.03 -14.78
C THR A 272 10.60 15.75 -15.29
N LEU A 273 10.78 16.98 -15.72
CA LEU A 273 9.86 17.72 -16.57
C LEU A 273 10.62 18.16 -17.82
#